data_d1b58213d1fc315b4a13d3a7c16183ae
#
_entry.id   d1b58213d1fc315b4a13d3a7c16183ae
#
_cell.length_a   1.000
_cell.length_b   1.000
_cell.length_c   1.000
_cell.angle_alpha   90.00
_cell.angle_beta   90.00
_cell.angle_gamma   90.00
#
_symmetry.space_group_name_H-M   'P 1'
#
loop_
_entity.id
_entity.type
_entity.pdbx_description
1 polymer ?
#
loop_
_entity_poly.entity_id
_entity_poly.type
_entity_poly.pdbx_seq_one_letter_code
_entity_poly.pdbx_strand_id
1 'polypeptide(L)'
;DKLLKLASLNNNTILDAGRGNPNWTAAEPRQAFFTFGQFAILETQRTLNINSLAGMVQKKGIAKRLLEYINDNPSLPGINLIKEIYNYGINNLGFHEDEWIFELADGIIGDNYPVPDRMLIHIEKIVNKYLLKELCGDIKFENNFDVFGVEGGTAAMCYIFDSLEKNHLLNKGDKI
;
A
#
# COMPACT_ATOMS: atom_id res chain seq x y z
N ASP A 1 8.33 -31.00 1.05
CA ASP A 1 9.46 -31.74 1.65
C ASP A 1 10.00 -32.91 0.83
N LYS A 2 9.13 -33.77 0.25
CA LYS A 2 9.56 -34.93 -0.51
C LYS A 2 10.20 -34.57 -1.86
N LEU A 3 9.65 -33.56 -2.57
CA LEU A 3 10.18 -33.10 -3.84
C LEU A 3 11.51 -32.34 -3.66
N LEU A 4 11.63 -31.54 -2.61
CA LEU A 4 12.88 -30.84 -2.26
C LEU A 4 14.00 -31.84 -1.93
N LYS A 5 13.70 -32.90 -1.20
CA LYS A 5 14.65 -33.99 -0.91
C LYS A 5 15.08 -34.74 -2.19
N LEU A 6 14.16 -35.02 -3.10
CA LEU A 6 14.47 -35.63 -4.38
C LEU A 6 15.31 -34.73 -5.28
N ALA A 7 15.04 -33.45 -5.30
CA ALA A 7 15.83 -32.48 -6.06
C ALA A 7 17.26 -32.31 -5.50
N SER A 8 17.44 -32.35 -4.16
CA SER A 8 18.76 -32.27 -3.51
C SER A 8 19.64 -33.50 -3.78
N LEU A 9 19.04 -34.67 -4.05
CA LEU A 9 19.78 -35.89 -4.38
C LEU A 9 20.43 -35.85 -5.77
N ASN A 10 20.02 -34.94 -6.66
CA ASN A 10 20.51 -34.83 -8.01
C ASN A 10 21.67 -33.84 -8.19
N ASN A 11 22.33 -33.41 -7.10
CA ASN A 11 23.47 -32.49 -7.09
C ASN A 11 23.23 -31.13 -7.82
N ASN A 12 22.00 -30.73 -8.04
CA ASN A 12 21.66 -29.45 -8.64
C ASN A 12 21.48 -28.39 -7.55
N THR A 13 21.97 -27.19 -7.82
CA THR A 13 21.67 -26.02 -6.98
C THR A 13 20.17 -25.79 -7.01
N ILE A 14 19.51 -25.95 -5.86
CA ILE A 14 18.08 -25.68 -5.72
C ILE A 14 17.90 -24.19 -5.55
N LEU A 15 17.20 -23.56 -6.48
CA LEU A 15 16.71 -22.19 -6.33
C LEU A 15 15.35 -22.25 -5.66
N ASP A 16 15.32 -22.02 -4.35
CA ASP A 16 14.08 -22.02 -3.56
C ASP A 16 13.51 -20.61 -3.50
N ALA A 17 12.45 -20.36 -4.26
CA ALA A 17 11.66 -19.14 -4.23
C ALA A 17 10.31 -19.34 -3.50
N GLY A 18 10.14 -20.44 -2.77
CA GLY A 18 8.90 -20.78 -2.08
C GLY A 18 8.60 -19.92 -0.85
N ARG A 19 9.57 -19.13 -0.39
CA ARG A 19 9.38 -18.18 0.72
C ARG A 19 9.87 -16.81 0.31
N GLY A 20 9.01 -15.81 0.47
CA GLY A 20 9.43 -14.41 0.41
C GLY A 20 10.29 -14.07 1.63
N ASN A 21 11.38 -13.36 1.40
CA ASN A 21 12.19 -12.77 2.46
C ASN A 21 11.96 -11.26 2.48
N PRO A 22 10.99 -10.77 3.27
CA PRO A 22 10.78 -9.34 3.39
C PRO A 22 12.02 -8.66 3.94
N ASN A 23 12.33 -7.47 3.44
CA ASN A 23 13.46 -6.70 3.92
C ASN A 23 13.17 -6.13 5.33
N TRP A 24 13.50 -6.89 6.34
CA TRP A 24 13.33 -6.49 7.74
C TRP A 24 14.21 -5.29 8.13
N THR A 25 15.27 -5.02 7.35
CA THR A 25 16.24 -3.94 7.60
C THR A 25 15.90 -2.65 6.86
N ALA A 26 14.84 -2.61 6.07
CA ALA A 26 14.35 -1.38 5.44
C ALA A 26 13.76 -0.45 6.52
N ALA A 27 14.64 0.20 7.28
CA ALA A 27 14.23 1.02 8.43
C ALA A 27 13.57 2.33 8.00
N GLU A 28 14.06 2.97 6.96
CA GLU A 28 13.59 4.30 6.54
C GLU A 28 12.07 4.34 6.19
N PRO A 29 11.49 3.41 5.40
CA PRO A 29 10.05 3.39 5.17
C PRO A 29 9.23 3.20 6.45
N ARG A 30 9.74 2.40 7.41
CA ARG A 30 9.08 2.24 8.71
C ARG A 30 9.14 3.50 9.55
N GLN A 31 10.28 4.16 9.56
CA GLN A 31 10.44 5.45 10.24
C GLN A 31 9.49 6.49 9.65
N ALA A 32 9.42 6.58 8.32
CA ALA A 32 8.47 7.47 7.65
C ALA A 32 7.02 7.15 8.02
N PHE A 33 6.63 5.88 8.06
CA PHE A 33 5.29 5.46 8.48
C PHE A 33 4.96 5.91 9.91
N PHE A 34 5.85 5.68 10.87
CA PHE A 34 5.61 6.09 12.25
C PHE A 34 5.64 7.61 12.43
N THR A 35 6.55 8.31 11.75
CA THR A 35 6.62 9.78 11.79
C THR A 35 5.38 10.41 11.16
N PHE A 36 4.89 9.87 10.05
CA PHE A 36 3.64 10.31 9.46
C PHE A 36 2.43 9.99 10.35
N GLY A 37 2.46 8.86 11.05
CA GLY A 37 1.45 8.51 12.05
C GLY A 37 1.38 9.52 13.20
N GLN A 38 2.52 10.07 13.64
CA GLN A 38 2.54 11.14 14.63
C GLN A 38 1.87 12.42 14.10
N PHE A 39 2.15 12.80 12.85
CA PHE A 39 1.45 13.90 12.20
C PHE A 39 -0.07 13.67 12.16
N ALA A 40 -0.51 12.47 11.78
CA ALA A 40 -1.94 12.13 11.74
C ALA A 40 -2.60 12.21 13.14
N ILE A 41 -1.90 11.80 14.20
CA ILE A 41 -2.38 11.95 15.60
C ILE A 41 -2.52 13.44 15.95
N LEU A 42 -1.56 14.28 15.58
CA LEU A 42 -1.67 15.73 15.82
C LEU A 42 -2.88 16.34 15.08
N GLU A 43 -3.17 15.87 13.87
CA GLU A 43 -4.37 16.30 13.14
C GLU A 43 -5.68 15.90 13.88
N THR A 44 -5.76 14.71 14.45
CA THR A 44 -6.93 14.29 15.25
C THR A 44 -7.04 15.10 16.54
N GLN A 45 -5.93 15.37 17.23
CA GLN A 45 -5.91 16.20 18.44
C GLN A 45 -6.35 17.65 18.13
N ARG A 46 -5.93 18.19 17.00
CA ARG A 46 -6.31 19.53 16.54
C ARG A 46 -7.83 19.66 16.35
N THR A 47 -8.49 18.61 15.89
CA THR A 47 -9.92 18.62 15.57
C THR A 47 -10.81 18.09 16.70
N LEU A 48 -10.24 17.60 17.80
CA LEU A 48 -10.96 16.94 18.88
C LEU A 48 -12.12 17.77 19.45
N ASN A 49 -11.90 19.08 19.60
CA ASN A 49 -12.88 20.01 20.17
C ASN A 49 -13.72 20.74 19.10
N ILE A 50 -13.62 20.33 17.85
CA ILE A 50 -14.46 20.87 16.77
C ILE A 50 -15.71 19.99 16.67
N ASN A 51 -16.87 20.49 17.08
CA ASN A 51 -18.12 19.72 17.18
C ASN A 51 -18.48 18.92 15.93
N SER A 52 -18.17 19.44 14.72
CA SER A 52 -18.46 18.77 13.46
C SER A 52 -17.44 17.68 13.07
N LEU A 53 -16.27 17.66 13.71
CA LEU A 53 -15.17 16.75 13.39
C LEU A 53 -14.88 15.74 14.52
N ALA A 54 -14.99 16.17 15.77
CA ALA A 54 -14.85 15.31 16.95
C ALA A 54 -13.58 14.41 16.91
N GLY A 55 -12.46 14.92 16.40
CA GLY A 55 -11.22 14.19 16.27
C GLY A 55 -10.99 13.54 14.90
N MET A 56 -11.95 13.57 13.97
CA MET A 56 -11.72 13.14 12.60
C MET A 56 -10.74 14.07 11.88
N VAL A 57 -9.94 13.50 11.00
CA VAL A 57 -8.97 14.26 10.19
C VAL A 57 -9.70 15.25 9.28
N GLN A 58 -9.23 16.48 9.24
CA GLN A 58 -9.81 17.52 8.40
C GLN A 58 -9.05 17.65 7.08
N LYS A 59 -9.71 17.35 5.96
CA LYS A 59 -9.12 17.41 4.61
C LYS A 59 -8.58 18.80 4.26
N LYS A 60 -9.39 19.84 4.39
CA LYS A 60 -9.04 21.19 3.95
C LYS A 60 -7.75 21.70 4.61
N GLY A 61 -6.74 21.97 3.78
CA GLY A 61 -5.45 22.53 4.19
C GLY A 61 -4.51 21.56 4.88
N ILE A 62 -4.77 20.24 4.84
CA ILE A 62 -3.93 19.24 5.49
C ILE A 62 -2.55 19.15 4.85
N ALA A 63 -2.46 19.32 3.53
CA ALA A 63 -1.18 19.31 2.82
C ALA A 63 -0.26 20.43 3.30
N LYS A 64 -0.81 21.65 3.47
CA LYS A 64 -0.07 22.77 4.02
C LYS A 64 0.44 22.48 5.43
N ARG A 65 -0.41 21.92 6.30
CA ARG A 65 -0.03 21.55 7.67
C ARG A 65 1.04 20.46 7.71
N LEU A 66 0.99 19.50 6.77
CA LEU A 66 2.07 18.52 6.64
C LEU A 66 3.39 19.17 6.26
N LEU A 67 3.39 20.12 5.31
CA LEU A 67 4.60 20.84 4.93
C LEU A 67 5.17 21.69 6.07
N GLU A 68 4.31 22.32 6.87
CA GLU A 68 4.70 23.01 8.10
C GLU A 68 5.32 22.03 9.11
N TYR A 69 4.67 20.88 9.35
CA TYR A 69 5.20 19.83 10.22
C TYR A 69 6.58 19.32 9.77
N ILE A 70 6.78 19.10 8.46
CA ILE A 70 8.07 18.69 7.89
C ILE A 70 9.14 19.76 8.15
N ASN A 71 8.82 21.02 7.92
CA ASN A 71 9.74 22.12 8.08
C ASN A 71 10.13 22.37 9.55
N ASP A 72 9.20 22.19 10.46
CA ASP A 72 9.43 22.35 11.89
C ASP A 72 10.19 21.17 12.52
N ASN A 73 10.21 20.01 11.84
CA ASN A 73 10.79 18.78 12.35
C ASN A 73 11.81 18.13 11.39
N PRO A 74 12.81 18.87 10.89
CA PRO A 74 13.69 18.38 9.80
C PRO A 74 14.59 17.19 10.20
N SER A 75 14.75 16.94 11.50
CA SER A 75 15.61 15.86 12.03
C SER A 75 14.85 14.57 12.38
N LEU A 76 13.52 14.53 12.22
CA LEU A 76 12.76 13.32 12.51
C LEU A 76 13.11 12.19 11.53
N PRO A 77 13.22 10.95 12.03
CA PRO A 77 13.46 9.79 11.17
C PRO A 77 12.41 9.64 10.08
N GLY A 78 12.84 9.43 8.84
CA GLY A 78 11.96 9.24 7.69
C GLY A 78 11.25 10.51 7.17
N ILE A 79 11.53 11.70 7.74
CA ILE A 79 10.87 12.95 7.34
C ILE A 79 11.15 13.32 5.87
N ASN A 80 12.37 13.05 5.39
CA ASN A 80 12.74 13.31 4.00
C ASN A 80 11.94 12.41 3.05
N LEU A 81 11.76 11.14 3.39
CA LEU A 81 10.94 10.22 2.60
C LEU A 81 9.47 10.66 2.57
N ILE A 82 8.91 11.18 3.67
CA ILE A 82 7.56 11.75 3.68
C ILE A 82 7.47 12.92 2.69
N LYS A 83 8.44 13.79 2.66
CA LYS A 83 8.51 14.90 1.69
C LYS A 83 8.60 14.39 0.25
N GLU A 84 9.37 13.36 -0.01
CA GLU A 84 9.48 12.71 -1.32
C GLU A 84 8.15 12.08 -1.75
N ILE A 85 7.47 11.36 -0.84
CA ILE A 85 6.14 10.77 -1.08
C ILE A 85 5.12 11.86 -1.42
N TYR A 86 5.10 12.96 -0.68
CA TYR A 86 4.25 14.11 -0.98
C TYR A 86 4.53 14.62 -2.41
N ASN A 87 5.77 14.95 -2.70
CA ASN A 87 6.17 15.50 -4.01
C ASN A 87 5.90 14.54 -5.16
N TYR A 88 6.12 13.23 -4.97
CA TYR A 88 5.84 12.23 -5.98
C TYR A 88 4.35 12.15 -6.34
N GLY A 89 3.48 12.17 -5.33
CA GLY A 89 2.04 12.19 -5.56
C GLY A 89 1.60 13.39 -6.40
N ILE A 90 2.09 14.58 -6.07
CA ILE A 90 1.71 15.82 -6.75
C ILE A 90 2.36 15.92 -8.14
N ASN A 91 3.68 15.80 -8.21
CA ASN A 91 4.44 16.14 -9.43
C ASN A 91 4.44 15.02 -10.47
N ASN A 92 4.38 13.74 -10.04
CA ASN A 92 4.49 12.60 -10.93
C ASN A 92 3.15 11.91 -11.21
N LEU A 93 2.19 12.04 -10.30
CA LEU A 93 0.89 11.37 -10.41
C LEU A 93 -0.27 12.34 -10.57
N GLY A 94 -0.04 13.64 -10.39
CA GLY A 94 -1.06 14.69 -10.55
C GLY A 94 -2.16 14.64 -9.49
N PHE A 95 -1.86 14.13 -8.30
CA PHE A 95 -2.82 14.08 -7.21
C PHE A 95 -3.12 15.47 -6.67
N HIS A 96 -4.36 15.69 -6.24
CA HIS A 96 -4.70 16.90 -5.49
C HIS A 96 -4.11 16.77 -4.08
N GLU A 97 -3.33 17.78 -3.66
CA GLU A 97 -2.50 17.73 -2.47
C GLU A 97 -3.29 17.41 -1.18
N ASP A 98 -4.40 18.10 -0.95
CA ASP A 98 -5.21 17.88 0.24
C ASP A 98 -5.89 16.49 0.24
N GLU A 99 -6.30 15.98 -0.93
CA GLU A 99 -6.90 14.65 -1.04
C GLU A 99 -5.88 13.56 -0.81
N TRP A 100 -4.67 13.71 -1.38
CA TRP A 100 -3.58 12.78 -1.20
C TRP A 100 -3.17 12.63 0.26
N ILE A 101 -2.93 13.75 0.95
CA ILE A 101 -2.47 13.71 2.34
C ILE A 101 -3.60 13.34 3.29
N PHE A 102 -4.84 13.76 3.00
CA PHE A 102 -6.01 13.34 3.76
C PHE A 102 -6.18 11.82 3.73
N GLU A 103 -6.16 11.20 2.55
CA GLU A 103 -6.31 9.74 2.41
C GLU A 103 -5.27 8.98 3.24
N LEU A 104 -4.01 9.41 3.22
CA LEU A 104 -2.95 8.78 4.00
C LEU A 104 -3.16 8.95 5.51
N ALA A 105 -3.54 10.15 5.95
CA ALA A 105 -3.74 10.45 7.37
C ALA A 105 -4.98 9.74 7.92
N ASP A 106 -6.08 9.76 7.17
CA ASP A 106 -7.32 9.08 7.49
C ASP A 106 -7.11 7.55 7.53
N GLY A 107 -6.41 7.01 6.52
CA GLY A 107 -6.08 5.59 6.46
C GLY A 107 -5.20 5.10 7.62
N ILE A 108 -4.22 5.89 8.06
CA ILE A 108 -3.35 5.48 9.19
C ILE A 108 -4.05 5.61 10.55
N ILE A 109 -4.99 6.53 10.69
CA ILE A 109 -5.86 6.65 11.86
C ILE A 109 -6.93 5.55 11.88
N GLY A 110 -7.35 5.07 10.71
CA GLY A 110 -8.32 4.00 10.60
C GLY A 110 -9.77 4.47 10.64
N ASP A 111 -10.06 5.68 10.19
CA ASP A 111 -11.39 6.30 10.23
C ASP A 111 -12.29 5.91 9.03
N ASN A 112 -11.83 5.04 8.16
CA ASN A 112 -12.56 4.55 6.97
C ASN A 112 -13.73 3.60 7.27
N TYR A 113 -14.04 3.40 8.51
CA TYR A 113 -15.20 2.62 8.94
C TYR A 113 -16.46 3.50 8.92
N PRO A 114 -17.65 3.03 8.50
CA PRO A 114 -18.03 1.64 8.26
C PRO A 114 -18.01 1.19 6.79
N VAL A 115 -17.67 2.03 5.86
CA VAL A 115 -17.71 1.71 4.41
C VAL A 115 -16.33 1.97 3.79
N PRO A 116 -15.33 1.12 4.08
CA PRO A 116 -14.01 1.27 3.49
C PRO A 116 -14.06 1.01 1.99
N ASP A 117 -13.26 1.75 1.24
CA ASP A 117 -12.95 1.41 -0.14
C ASP A 117 -12.19 0.07 -0.20
N ARG A 118 -12.29 -0.62 -1.35
CA ARG A 118 -11.52 -1.86 -1.63
C ARG A 118 -10.03 -1.69 -1.32
N MET A 119 -9.51 -0.52 -1.60
CA MET A 119 -8.15 -0.09 -1.36
C MET A 119 -8.13 1.43 -1.30
N LEU A 120 -7.17 2.05 -0.61
CA LEU A 120 -6.99 3.49 -0.66
C LEU A 120 -6.79 3.93 -2.13
N ILE A 121 -7.58 4.90 -2.59
CA ILE A 121 -7.74 5.24 -4.02
C ILE A 121 -6.42 5.69 -4.66
N HIS A 122 -5.64 6.52 -3.96
CA HIS A 122 -4.34 6.97 -4.46
C HIS A 122 -3.29 5.87 -4.37
N ILE A 123 -3.34 5.04 -3.33
CA ILE A 123 -2.46 3.87 -3.20
C ILE A 123 -2.75 2.85 -4.30
N GLU A 124 -4.01 2.62 -4.64
CA GLU A 124 -4.37 1.75 -5.77
C GLU A 124 -3.72 2.22 -7.08
N LYS A 125 -3.74 3.51 -7.37
CA LYS A 125 -3.09 4.09 -8.55
C LYS A 125 -1.57 3.91 -8.55
N ILE A 126 -0.95 4.06 -7.37
CA ILE A 126 0.50 3.84 -7.21
C ILE A 126 0.85 2.37 -7.46
N VAL A 127 0.12 1.45 -6.83
CA VAL A 127 0.35 0.01 -6.97
C VAL A 127 0.09 -0.45 -8.41
N ASN A 128 -0.97 0.04 -9.05
CA ASN A 128 -1.26 -0.24 -10.46
C ASN A 128 -0.07 0.19 -11.35
N LYS A 129 0.41 1.41 -11.19
CA LYS A 129 1.58 1.92 -11.94
C LYS A 129 2.85 1.12 -11.65
N TYR A 130 3.06 0.71 -10.41
CA TYR A 130 4.18 -0.14 -10.02
C TYR A 130 4.11 -1.50 -10.70
N LEU A 131 2.96 -2.18 -10.63
CA LEU A 131 2.76 -3.49 -11.24
C LEU A 131 2.93 -3.45 -12.76
N LEU A 132 2.37 -2.42 -13.41
CA LEU A 132 2.58 -2.21 -14.84
C LEU A 132 4.07 -2.11 -15.21
N LYS A 133 4.82 -1.32 -14.44
CA LYS A 133 6.25 -1.14 -14.67
C LYS A 133 7.03 -2.44 -14.43
N GLU A 134 6.79 -3.11 -13.31
CA GLU A 134 7.59 -4.29 -12.91
C GLU A 134 7.22 -5.56 -13.68
N LEU A 135 5.95 -5.73 -14.06
CA LEU A 135 5.48 -6.94 -14.76
C LEU A 135 5.44 -6.77 -16.28
N CYS A 136 5.14 -5.57 -16.78
CA CYS A 136 4.97 -5.32 -18.20
C CYS A 136 6.15 -4.53 -18.82
N GLY A 137 6.99 -3.90 -17.99
CA GLY A 137 8.11 -3.06 -18.46
C GLY A 137 7.61 -1.91 -19.33
N ASP A 138 8.19 -1.78 -20.52
CA ASP A 138 7.82 -0.74 -21.49
C ASP A 138 6.67 -1.16 -22.44
N ILE A 139 6.10 -2.34 -22.25
CA ILE A 139 4.97 -2.83 -23.07
C ILE A 139 3.73 -2.06 -22.66
N LYS A 140 3.10 -1.40 -23.63
CA LYS A 140 1.79 -0.76 -23.38
C LYS A 140 0.74 -1.85 -23.16
N PHE A 141 0.21 -1.88 -21.94
CA PHE A 141 -0.91 -2.73 -21.58
C PHE A 141 -2.19 -1.98 -21.92
N GLU A 142 -2.94 -2.47 -22.89
CA GLU A 142 -4.16 -1.80 -23.41
C GLU A 142 -5.37 -2.01 -22.50
N ASN A 143 -5.35 -3.03 -21.66
CA ASN A 143 -6.46 -3.37 -20.77
C ASN A 143 -6.25 -2.81 -19.36
N ASN A 144 -7.30 -2.22 -18.82
CA ASN A 144 -7.34 -1.87 -17.40
C ASN A 144 -7.48 -3.15 -16.57
N PHE A 145 -6.79 -3.20 -15.44
CA PHE A 145 -6.96 -4.24 -14.45
C PHE A 145 -7.19 -3.64 -13.07
N ASP A 146 -7.92 -4.36 -12.26
CA ASP A 146 -8.20 -3.99 -10.89
C ASP A 146 -7.12 -4.52 -9.94
N VAL A 147 -6.81 -3.75 -8.91
CA VAL A 147 -5.85 -4.12 -7.87
C VAL A 147 -6.62 -4.41 -6.59
N PHE A 148 -6.29 -5.52 -5.95
CA PHE A 148 -6.86 -5.94 -4.67
C PHE A 148 -5.76 -6.16 -3.65
N GLY A 149 -5.87 -5.52 -2.48
CA GLY A 149 -5.05 -5.83 -1.32
C GLY A 149 -5.57 -7.09 -0.64
N VAL A 150 -4.68 -8.03 -0.35
CA VAL A 150 -5.00 -9.27 0.38
C VAL A 150 -3.92 -9.56 1.42
N GLU A 151 -4.21 -10.47 2.35
CA GLU A 151 -3.36 -10.78 3.50
C GLU A 151 -2.08 -11.58 3.14
N GLY A 152 -1.82 -11.79 1.86
CA GLY A 152 -0.63 -12.47 1.35
C GLY A 152 -0.93 -13.43 0.21
N GLY A 153 0.14 -13.98 -0.40
CA GLY A 153 0.03 -14.83 -1.60
C GLY A 153 -0.85 -16.07 -1.39
N THR A 154 -0.82 -16.69 -0.22
CA THR A 154 -1.69 -17.85 0.09
C THR A 154 -3.16 -17.46 0.11
N ALA A 155 -3.50 -16.32 0.73
CA ALA A 155 -4.87 -15.81 0.73
C ALA A 155 -5.32 -15.44 -0.69
N ALA A 156 -4.46 -14.79 -1.46
CA ALA A 156 -4.74 -14.48 -2.86
C ALA A 156 -5.10 -15.72 -3.67
N MET A 157 -4.32 -16.79 -3.55
CA MET A 157 -4.59 -18.06 -4.24
C MET A 157 -5.91 -18.68 -3.80
N CYS A 158 -6.22 -18.67 -2.50
CA CYS A 158 -7.50 -19.16 -2.00
C CYS A 158 -8.68 -18.39 -2.60
N TYR A 159 -8.62 -17.05 -2.62
CA TYR A 159 -9.69 -16.22 -3.17
C TYR A 159 -9.85 -16.40 -4.68
N ILE A 160 -8.74 -16.54 -5.43
CA ILE A 160 -8.79 -16.80 -6.88
C ILE A 160 -9.48 -18.12 -7.15
N PHE A 161 -9.06 -19.22 -6.51
CA PHE A 161 -9.64 -20.53 -6.78
C PHE A 161 -11.10 -20.64 -6.32
N ASP A 162 -11.43 -20.07 -5.15
CA ASP A 162 -12.82 -20.03 -4.68
C ASP A 162 -13.72 -19.24 -5.66
N SER A 163 -13.21 -18.12 -6.18
CA SER A 163 -13.94 -17.32 -7.18
C SER A 163 -14.10 -18.07 -8.50
N LEU A 164 -13.06 -18.73 -8.98
CA LEU A 164 -13.12 -19.50 -10.23
C LEU A 164 -14.10 -20.68 -10.12
N GLU A 165 -14.10 -21.39 -8.99
CA GLU A 165 -15.03 -22.50 -8.75
C GLU A 165 -16.48 -22.02 -8.65
N LYS A 166 -16.76 -20.98 -7.84
CA LYS A 166 -18.10 -20.43 -7.67
C LYS A 166 -18.72 -19.84 -8.94
N ASN A 167 -17.88 -19.35 -9.83
CA ASN A 167 -18.32 -18.81 -11.12
C ASN A 167 -18.27 -19.85 -12.26
N HIS A 168 -18.03 -21.14 -11.94
CA HIS A 168 -17.95 -22.23 -12.91
C HIS A 168 -16.90 -22.02 -14.02
N LEU A 169 -15.86 -21.25 -13.73
CA LEU A 169 -14.72 -21.01 -14.63
C LEU A 169 -13.63 -22.07 -14.47
N LEU A 170 -13.68 -22.83 -13.39
CA LEU A 170 -12.80 -23.96 -13.09
C LEU A 170 -13.61 -25.15 -12.59
N ASN A 171 -13.43 -26.31 -13.22
CA ASN A 171 -14.14 -27.54 -12.87
C ASN A 171 -13.14 -28.63 -12.49
N LYS A 172 -13.65 -29.67 -11.78
CA LYS A 172 -12.83 -30.80 -11.39
C LYS A 172 -12.28 -31.52 -12.63
N GLY A 173 -10.95 -31.55 -12.75
CA GLY A 173 -10.24 -32.20 -13.86
C GLY A 173 -9.67 -31.21 -14.88
N ASP A 174 -9.96 -29.94 -14.74
CA ASP A 174 -9.32 -28.91 -15.56
C ASP A 174 -7.82 -28.85 -15.25
N LYS A 175 -7.05 -28.53 -16.28
CA LYS A 175 -5.60 -28.32 -16.15
C LYS A 175 -5.34 -26.83 -15.85
N ILE A 176 -4.49 -26.60 -14.89
CA ILE A 176 -4.07 -25.27 -14.44
C ILE A 176 -2.58 -25.10 -14.79
#